data_4a88e3372a28f7ae3991ae9f3d76e90f
#
_entry.id   4a88e3372a28f7ae3991ae9f3d76e90f
#
_cell.length_a   1.000
_cell.length_b   1.000
_cell.length_c   1.000
_cell.angle_alpha   90.00
_cell.angle_beta   90.00
_cell.angle_gamma   90.00
#
_symmetry.space_group_name_H-M   'P 1'
#
loop_
_entity.id
_entity.type
_entity.pdbx_description
1 polymer ?
#
loop_
_entity_poly.entity_id
_entity_poly.type
_entity_poly.pdbx_seq_one_letter_code
_entity_poly.pdbx_strand_id
1 'polypeptide(L)'
;MTSNKYFHLTLAERQIIETGISHGSTKAAIAKTLGKDKSTIGKEIKLHRVKSFSISYPLDCSLFPKCKDRNTFLCNPQCPSYIQFTCKRRDRSPGACNGCEKYSRCHYDKYRYSASQADSEYRDSLVSTRLGINATLSQIKELGLLIQPLLKQGQSVYAILQNHPEINLTEKTLYHYIEEGVFQNAGVSITCTVSYTHLRAHETPEHL
;
A
#
# COMPACT_ATOMS: atom_id res chain seq x y z
N MET A 1 31.36 10.51 -7.18
CA MET A 1 30.36 9.60 -6.59
C MET A 1 29.02 10.32 -6.57
N THR A 2 28.15 10.03 -7.52
CA THR A 2 26.82 10.65 -7.62
C THR A 2 25.97 10.16 -6.45
N SER A 3 25.53 11.07 -5.61
CA SER A 3 24.69 10.82 -4.46
C SER A 3 23.35 10.17 -4.90
N ASN A 4 23.15 8.90 -4.55
CA ASN A 4 21.90 8.14 -4.74
C ASN A 4 20.73 8.68 -3.88
N LYS A 5 20.64 10.00 -3.72
CA LYS A 5 19.74 10.68 -2.79
C LYS A 5 18.25 10.47 -3.11
N TYR A 6 17.91 10.17 -4.36
CA TYR A 6 16.51 10.12 -4.84
C TYR A 6 16.00 8.71 -5.20
N PHE A 7 16.83 7.67 -5.05
CA PHE A 7 16.39 6.31 -5.34
C PHE A 7 15.68 5.67 -4.14
N HIS A 8 14.71 4.83 -4.44
CA HIS A 8 14.03 4.00 -3.43
C HIS A 8 15.04 3.11 -2.70
N LEU A 9 14.71 2.75 -1.45
CA LEU A 9 15.56 1.87 -0.66
C LEU A 9 15.56 0.45 -1.24
N THR A 10 16.75 -0.11 -1.38
CA THR A 10 16.95 -1.51 -1.77
C THR A 10 16.82 -2.42 -0.56
N LEU A 11 16.66 -3.74 -0.80
CA LEU A 11 16.64 -4.74 0.29
C LEU A 11 17.92 -4.68 1.13
N ALA A 12 19.09 -4.49 0.50
CA ALA A 12 20.36 -4.36 1.22
C ALA A 12 20.39 -3.13 2.14
N GLU A 13 19.90 -1.99 1.66
CA GLU A 13 19.78 -0.78 2.48
C GLU A 13 18.79 -0.97 3.64
N ARG A 14 17.68 -1.69 3.41
CA ARG A 14 16.72 -2.06 4.46
C ARG A 14 17.33 -2.99 5.52
N GLN A 15 18.18 -3.93 5.10
CA GLN A 15 18.93 -4.79 6.03
C GLN A 15 19.91 -3.99 6.90
N ILE A 16 20.58 -2.98 6.34
CA ILE A 16 21.43 -2.06 7.11
C ILE A 16 20.59 -1.27 8.13
N ILE A 17 19.38 -0.84 7.74
CA ILE A 17 18.45 -0.17 8.67
C ILE A 17 18.07 -1.12 9.81
N GLU A 18 17.63 -2.34 9.51
CA GLU A 18 17.25 -3.33 10.52
C GLU A 18 18.36 -3.65 11.49
N THR A 19 19.56 -3.90 10.97
CA THR A 19 20.77 -4.17 11.76
C THR A 19 21.12 -2.96 12.63
N GLY A 20 21.13 -1.76 12.05
CA GLY A 20 21.41 -0.54 12.80
C GLY A 20 20.42 -0.31 13.94
N ILE A 21 19.12 -0.50 13.72
CA ILE A 21 18.11 -0.40 14.77
C ILE A 21 18.37 -1.45 15.87
N SER A 22 18.68 -2.68 15.48
CA SER A 22 18.90 -3.78 16.42
C SER A 22 20.11 -3.53 17.33
N HIS A 23 21.14 -2.88 16.81
CA HIS A 23 22.33 -2.48 17.57
C HIS A 23 22.21 -1.10 18.28
N GLY A 24 21.01 -0.51 18.26
CA GLY A 24 20.75 0.75 18.97
C GLY A 24 21.22 2.01 18.26
N SER A 25 21.59 1.94 16.99
CA SER A 25 21.99 3.09 16.20
C SER A 25 20.87 4.12 16.09
N THR A 26 21.23 5.39 16.05
CA THR A 26 20.27 6.48 15.81
C THR A 26 19.90 6.56 14.33
N LYS A 27 18.70 7.10 14.01
CA LYS A 27 18.30 7.37 12.63
C LYS A 27 19.31 8.22 11.85
N ALA A 28 19.98 9.14 12.54
CA ALA A 28 21.01 10.00 11.94
C ALA A 28 22.27 9.19 11.57
N ALA A 29 22.71 8.27 12.43
CA ALA A 29 23.85 7.41 12.14
C ALA A 29 23.57 6.48 10.96
N ILE A 30 22.40 5.83 10.94
CA ILE A 30 21.96 4.96 9.83
C ILE A 30 21.88 5.77 8.53
N ALA A 31 21.27 6.96 8.56
CA ALA A 31 21.16 7.85 7.42
C ALA A 31 22.53 8.23 6.86
N LYS A 32 23.50 8.54 7.72
CA LYS A 32 24.88 8.86 7.32
C LYS A 32 25.54 7.66 6.62
N THR A 33 25.37 6.44 7.14
CA THR A 33 25.90 5.22 6.53
C THR A 33 25.34 4.98 5.13
N LEU A 34 24.06 5.27 4.93
CA LEU A 34 23.36 5.04 3.65
C LEU A 34 23.43 6.24 2.68
N GLY A 35 24.02 7.36 3.08
CA GLY A 35 24.01 8.59 2.28
C GLY A 35 22.61 9.14 2.03
N LYS A 36 21.65 8.85 2.91
CA LYS A 36 20.25 9.25 2.82
C LYS A 36 19.91 10.30 3.89
N ASP A 37 18.74 10.92 3.74
CA ASP A 37 18.25 11.84 4.76
C ASP A 37 17.67 11.09 5.97
N LYS A 38 17.83 11.65 7.16
CA LYS A 38 17.30 11.11 8.42
C LYS A 38 15.77 10.94 8.39
N SER A 39 15.08 11.84 7.69
CA SER A 39 13.62 11.77 7.55
C SER A 39 13.20 10.58 6.69
N THR A 40 13.97 10.23 5.66
CA THR A 40 13.74 9.04 4.82
C THR A 40 13.80 7.77 5.66
N ILE A 41 14.84 7.62 6.49
CA ILE A 41 14.96 6.48 7.41
C ILE A 41 13.80 6.46 8.41
N GLY A 42 13.41 7.62 8.92
CA GLY A 42 12.29 7.72 9.85
C GLY A 42 10.95 7.34 9.24
N LYS A 43 10.70 7.74 7.99
CA LYS A 43 9.49 7.40 7.22
C LYS A 43 9.46 5.91 6.90
N GLU A 44 10.57 5.34 6.42
CA GLU A 44 10.70 3.91 6.13
C GLU A 44 10.36 3.05 7.34
N ILE A 45 11.00 3.33 8.50
CA ILE A 45 10.75 2.59 9.72
C ILE A 45 9.28 2.73 10.17
N LYS A 46 8.72 3.93 10.10
CA LYS A 46 7.34 4.19 10.54
C LYS A 46 6.31 3.52 9.64
N LEU A 47 6.56 3.48 8.33
CA LEU A 47 5.66 2.91 7.34
C LEU A 47 5.62 1.39 7.42
N HIS A 48 6.79 0.75 7.53
CA HIS A 48 6.94 -0.70 7.42
C HIS A 48 7.16 -1.43 8.76
N ARG A 49 7.01 -0.75 9.88
CA ARG A 49 7.05 -1.43 11.18
C ARG A 49 5.73 -2.12 11.46
N VAL A 50 5.79 -3.36 11.88
CA VAL A 50 4.64 -4.18 12.20
C VAL A 50 4.40 -4.21 13.69
N LYS A 51 3.13 -4.08 14.08
CA LYS A 51 2.71 -4.22 15.46
C LYS A 51 2.75 -5.69 15.84
N SER A 52 3.56 -6.02 16.84
CA SER A 52 3.59 -7.33 17.47
C SER A 52 2.69 -7.30 18.68
N PHE A 53 1.61 -8.07 18.63
CA PHE A 53 0.70 -8.18 19.78
C PHE A 53 1.37 -8.95 20.91
N SER A 54 1.30 -8.43 22.13
CA SER A 54 1.55 -9.22 23.32
C SER A 54 0.37 -10.17 23.50
N ILE A 55 0.66 -11.42 23.88
CA ILE A 55 -0.29 -12.54 23.91
C ILE A 55 -1.52 -12.27 24.80
N SER A 56 -1.50 -11.30 25.66
CA SER A 56 -2.55 -11.14 26.65
C SER A 56 -3.51 -9.98 26.43
N TYR A 57 -3.09 -8.84 25.94
CA TYR A 57 -3.96 -7.68 25.62
C TYR A 57 -3.11 -6.56 25.01
N PRO A 58 -3.61 -5.78 24.03
CA PRO A 58 -2.95 -4.60 23.55
C PRO A 58 -2.98 -3.54 24.65
N LEU A 59 -1.90 -3.44 25.41
CA LEU A 59 -1.80 -2.53 26.54
C LEU A 59 -0.98 -1.32 26.13
N ASP A 60 -1.66 -0.25 25.83
CA ASP A 60 -1.01 1.04 25.59
C ASP A 60 -1.38 2.07 26.67
N CYS A 61 -1.80 1.58 27.83
CA CYS A 61 -2.10 2.41 29.01
C CYS A 61 -0.94 2.40 30.00
N SER A 62 -0.40 3.57 30.32
CA SER A 62 0.72 3.71 31.28
C SER A 62 0.33 3.38 32.72
N LEU A 63 -0.95 3.47 33.06
CA LEU A 63 -1.45 3.13 34.39
C LEU A 63 -1.70 1.65 34.59
N PHE A 64 -1.71 0.84 33.53
CA PHE A 64 -2.08 -0.58 33.62
C PHE A 64 -1.44 -1.34 34.79
N PRO A 65 -0.13 -1.22 35.09
CA PRO A 65 0.49 -1.96 36.19
C PRO A 65 -0.09 -1.63 37.58
N LYS A 66 -0.64 -0.42 37.72
CA LYS A 66 -1.16 0.12 38.98
C LYS A 66 -2.68 0.37 38.95
N CYS A 67 -3.33 0.04 37.82
CA CYS A 67 -4.74 0.33 37.63
C CYS A 67 -5.61 -0.57 38.51
N LYS A 68 -6.52 0.03 39.26
CA LYS A 68 -7.51 -0.68 40.09
C LYS A 68 -8.62 -1.33 39.23
N ASP A 69 -8.92 -0.71 38.09
CA ASP A 69 -10.04 -1.06 37.20
C ASP A 69 -9.65 -2.02 36.09
N ARG A 70 -8.40 -2.55 36.09
CA ARG A 70 -7.83 -3.41 35.03
C ARG A 70 -8.64 -4.68 34.73
N ASN A 71 -9.45 -5.14 35.68
CA ASN A 71 -10.31 -6.31 35.54
C ASN A 71 -11.72 -5.97 35.10
N THR A 72 -12.10 -4.70 35.11
CA THR A 72 -13.46 -4.21 34.83
C THR A 72 -13.55 -3.60 33.44
N PHE A 73 -12.47 -2.95 32.97
CA PHE A 73 -12.44 -2.26 31.70
C PHE A 73 -11.28 -2.76 30.82
N LEU A 74 -11.53 -2.79 29.51
CA LEU A 74 -10.46 -2.96 28.54
C LEU A 74 -9.58 -1.71 28.53
N CYS A 75 -8.26 -1.90 28.55
CA CYS A 75 -7.30 -0.78 28.49
C CYS A 75 -7.21 -0.19 27.09
N ASN A 76 -8.20 0.61 26.74
CA ASN A 76 -8.31 1.32 25.48
C ASN A 76 -8.70 2.80 25.73
N PRO A 77 -8.70 3.67 24.72
CA PRO A 77 -9.07 5.09 24.88
C PRO A 77 -10.47 5.35 25.44
N GLN A 78 -11.35 4.37 25.45
CA GLN A 78 -12.71 4.48 26.01
C GLN A 78 -12.73 4.33 27.54
N CYS A 79 -11.63 3.80 28.14
CA CYS A 79 -11.53 3.71 29.59
C CYS A 79 -11.32 5.11 30.20
N PRO A 80 -12.11 5.51 31.21
CA PRO A 80 -11.99 6.84 31.85
C PRO A 80 -10.62 7.11 32.46
N SER A 81 -9.94 6.06 32.91
CA SER A 81 -8.59 6.14 33.51
C SER A 81 -7.47 5.91 32.50
N TYR A 82 -7.76 5.92 31.19
CA TYR A 82 -6.77 5.65 30.16
C TYR A 82 -5.75 6.78 30.04
N ILE A 83 -4.47 6.43 30.21
CA ILE A 83 -3.35 7.33 29.91
C ILE A 83 -2.44 6.62 28.90
N GLN A 84 -2.35 7.15 27.69
CA GLN A 84 -1.55 6.57 26.64
C GLN A 84 -0.08 6.44 27.06
N PHE A 85 0.46 5.24 26.90
CA PHE A 85 1.87 4.98 27.14
C PHE A 85 2.73 5.50 26.00
N THR A 86 3.77 6.22 26.34
CA THR A 86 4.77 6.71 25.38
C THR A 86 6.13 6.10 25.66
N CYS A 87 6.77 5.55 24.63
CA CYS A 87 8.10 4.96 24.71
C CYS A 87 9.07 5.75 23.83
N LYS A 88 10.16 6.26 24.42
CA LYS A 88 11.17 7.02 23.66
C LYS A 88 11.71 6.23 22.47
N ARG A 89 11.94 4.90 22.63
CA ARG A 89 12.48 4.05 21.58
C ARG A 89 11.46 3.76 20.49
N ARG A 90 10.23 3.37 20.86
CA ARG A 90 9.15 3.02 19.96
C ARG A 90 8.60 4.24 19.20
N ASP A 91 8.39 5.33 19.93
CA ASP A 91 7.60 6.45 19.42
C ASP A 91 8.47 7.59 18.87
N ARG A 92 9.75 7.66 19.28
CA ARG A 92 10.69 8.69 18.82
C ARG A 92 11.83 8.13 17.98
N SER A 93 12.84 7.53 18.59
CA SER A 93 14.03 7.04 17.90
C SER A 93 14.55 5.75 18.55
N PRO A 94 14.80 4.72 17.76
CA PRO A 94 14.75 4.64 16.29
C PRO A 94 13.34 4.53 15.71
N GLY A 95 12.30 4.30 16.49
CA GLY A 95 10.92 4.17 16.05
C GLY A 95 10.43 2.72 15.96
N ALA A 96 11.23 1.76 16.42
CA ALA A 96 10.92 0.34 16.48
C ALA A 96 11.54 -0.29 17.75
N CYS A 97 11.04 -1.47 18.12
CA CYS A 97 11.48 -2.19 19.32
C CYS A 97 12.61 -3.20 19.06
N ASN A 98 13.16 -3.26 17.83
CA ASN A 98 14.30 -4.10 17.51
C ASN A 98 15.48 -3.78 18.44
N GLY A 99 16.13 -4.78 19.02
CA GLY A 99 17.26 -4.58 19.95
C GLY A 99 16.91 -3.85 21.25
N CYS A 100 15.64 -3.86 21.67
CA CYS A 100 15.24 -3.29 22.95
C CYS A 100 15.58 -4.26 24.09
N GLU A 101 16.42 -3.85 25.01
CA GLU A 101 16.80 -4.66 26.18
C GLU A 101 15.62 -5.10 27.04
N LYS A 102 14.58 -4.26 27.08
CA LYS A 102 13.36 -4.54 27.83
C LYS A 102 12.30 -5.30 27.02
N TYR A 103 12.63 -5.78 25.80
CA TYR A 103 11.65 -6.35 24.87
C TYR A 103 10.84 -7.48 25.49
N SER A 104 11.48 -8.45 26.15
CA SER A 104 10.83 -9.63 26.76
C SER A 104 9.93 -9.25 27.94
N ARG A 105 10.33 -8.25 28.72
CA ARG A 105 9.61 -7.81 29.92
C ARG A 105 8.61 -6.67 29.68
N CYS A 106 8.55 -6.17 28.44
CA CYS A 106 7.68 -5.06 28.09
C CYS A 106 6.26 -5.58 27.86
N HIS A 107 5.27 -5.03 28.58
CA HIS A 107 3.87 -5.37 28.48
C HIS A 107 3.10 -4.49 27.48
N TYR A 108 3.73 -3.44 26.95
CA TYR A 108 3.13 -2.50 26.02
C TYR A 108 3.22 -2.98 24.58
N ASP A 109 2.40 -2.41 23.71
CA ASP A 109 2.44 -2.64 22.28
C ASP A 109 3.85 -2.49 21.72
N LYS A 110 4.28 -3.48 20.97
CA LYS A 110 5.61 -3.55 20.36
C LYS A 110 5.51 -3.37 18.86
N TYR A 111 6.49 -2.70 18.30
CA TYR A 111 6.61 -2.53 16.86
C TYR A 111 7.97 -3.02 16.41
N ARG A 112 7.99 -3.91 15.44
CA ARG A 112 9.24 -4.41 14.85
C ARG A 112 9.34 -3.99 13.40
N TYR A 113 10.53 -3.63 12.99
CA TYR A 113 10.88 -3.42 11.60
C TYR A 113 11.59 -4.67 11.07
N SER A 114 11.20 -5.14 9.90
CA SER A 114 11.85 -6.24 9.18
C SER A 114 12.14 -5.79 7.76
N ALA A 115 13.38 -5.91 7.34
CA ALA A 115 13.84 -5.52 6.01
C ALA A 115 13.16 -6.33 4.91
N SER A 116 13.02 -7.64 5.11
CA SER A 116 12.38 -8.54 4.14
C SER A 116 10.89 -8.21 3.98
N GLN A 117 10.19 -7.97 5.08
CA GLN A 117 8.79 -7.59 5.03
C GLN A 117 8.59 -6.23 4.38
N ALA A 118 9.42 -5.24 4.73
CA ALA A 118 9.36 -3.91 4.13
C ALA A 118 9.62 -3.95 2.61
N ASP A 119 10.52 -4.84 2.15
CA ASP A 119 10.79 -5.01 0.72
C ASP A 119 9.63 -5.70 0.00
N SER A 120 9.02 -6.71 0.61
CA SER A 120 7.81 -7.36 0.06
C SER A 120 6.65 -6.36 -0.06
N GLU A 121 6.32 -5.64 1.00
CA GLU A 121 5.25 -4.62 1.00
C GLU A 121 5.51 -3.54 -0.05
N TYR A 122 6.76 -3.13 -0.22
CA TYR A 122 7.14 -2.16 -1.26
C TYR A 122 6.92 -2.72 -2.67
N ARG A 123 7.32 -3.98 -2.92
CA ARG A 123 7.11 -4.65 -4.23
C ARG A 123 5.63 -4.82 -4.51
N ASP A 124 4.86 -5.27 -3.53
CA ASP A 124 3.41 -5.43 -3.64
C ASP A 124 2.73 -4.10 -3.96
N SER A 125 3.18 -3.01 -3.30
CA SER A 125 2.73 -1.65 -3.60
C SER A 125 3.07 -1.21 -5.02
N LEU A 126 4.28 -1.52 -5.51
CA LEU A 126 4.66 -1.23 -6.90
C LEU A 126 3.79 -1.99 -7.91
N VAL A 127 3.52 -3.27 -7.64
CA VAL A 127 2.66 -4.10 -8.51
C VAL A 127 1.24 -3.58 -8.47
N SER A 128 0.66 -3.38 -7.28
CA SER A 128 -0.72 -2.89 -7.13
C SER A 128 -0.92 -1.49 -7.73
N THR A 129 0.07 -0.60 -7.60
CA THR A 129 0.00 0.74 -8.21
C THR A 129 0.08 0.68 -9.74
N ARG A 130 0.79 -0.30 -10.30
CA ARG A 130 0.87 -0.50 -11.76
C ARG A 130 -0.34 -1.22 -12.33
N LEU A 131 -0.97 -2.11 -11.55
CA LEU A 131 -2.23 -2.76 -11.87
C LEU A 131 -3.42 -1.86 -11.52
N GLY A 132 -3.21 -0.86 -10.66
CA GLY A 132 -4.24 0.03 -10.16
C GLY A 132 -4.76 0.97 -11.24
N ILE A 133 -6.06 1.00 -11.37
CA ILE A 133 -6.80 1.98 -12.15
C ILE A 133 -6.62 3.33 -11.46
N ASN A 134 -6.13 4.32 -12.21
CA ASN A 134 -6.03 5.68 -11.70
C ASN A 134 -7.40 6.37 -11.66
N ALA A 135 -8.37 5.70 -11.01
CA ALA A 135 -9.74 6.18 -10.85
C ALA A 135 -10.35 5.65 -9.55
N THR A 136 -11.25 6.42 -8.96
CA THR A 136 -12.02 6.00 -7.79
C THR A 136 -13.10 4.98 -8.17
N LEU A 137 -13.59 4.20 -7.21
CA LEU A 137 -14.67 3.24 -7.44
C LEU A 137 -15.94 3.90 -8.02
N SER A 138 -16.26 5.14 -7.63
CA SER A 138 -17.38 5.89 -8.18
C SER A 138 -17.17 6.22 -9.67
N GLN A 139 -15.98 6.71 -10.03
CA GLN A 139 -15.60 7.00 -11.41
C GLN A 139 -15.62 5.75 -12.29
N ILE A 140 -15.13 4.63 -11.78
CA ILE A 140 -15.17 3.34 -12.48
C ILE A 140 -16.63 2.91 -12.74
N LYS A 141 -17.49 3.05 -11.73
CA LYS A 141 -18.90 2.71 -11.85
C LYS A 141 -19.63 3.60 -12.88
N GLU A 142 -19.41 4.89 -12.82
CA GLU A 142 -19.99 5.86 -13.77
C GLU A 142 -19.52 5.58 -15.19
N LEU A 143 -18.22 5.37 -15.38
CA LEU A 143 -17.65 5.01 -16.67
C LEU A 143 -18.21 3.68 -17.19
N GLY A 144 -18.31 2.67 -16.33
CA GLY A 144 -18.90 1.39 -16.69
C GLY A 144 -20.35 1.50 -17.16
N LEU A 145 -21.17 2.30 -16.47
CA LEU A 145 -22.56 2.55 -16.85
C LEU A 145 -22.68 3.33 -18.18
N LEU A 146 -21.73 4.20 -18.49
CA LEU A 146 -21.70 4.94 -19.74
C LEU A 146 -21.28 4.06 -20.91
N ILE A 147 -20.21 3.27 -20.77
CA ILE A 147 -19.66 2.49 -21.89
C ILE A 147 -20.45 1.20 -22.18
N GLN A 148 -21.11 0.61 -21.18
CA GLN A 148 -21.83 -0.65 -21.32
C GLN A 148 -22.88 -0.62 -22.45
N PRO A 149 -23.84 0.33 -22.51
CA PRO A 149 -24.84 0.37 -23.56
C PRO A 149 -24.21 0.60 -24.92
N LEU A 150 -23.15 1.41 -25.01
CA LEU A 150 -22.47 1.72 -26.27
C LEU A 150 -21.76 0.48 -26.85
N LEU A 151 -21.06 -0.28 -26.00
CA LEU A 151 -20.43 -1.54 -26.39
C LEU A 151 -21.46 -2.58 -26.81
N LYS A 152 -22.63 -2.67 -26.12
CA LYS A 152 -23.73 -3.56 -26.50
C LYS A 152 -24.38 -3.20 -27.84
N GLN A 153 -24.35 -1.92 -28.21
CA GLN A 153 -24.78 -1.44 -29.53
C GLN A 153 -23.76 -1.73 -30.64
N GLY A 154 -22.61 -2.34 -30.30
CA GLY A 154 -21.55 -2.67 -31.25
C GLY A 154 -20.61 -1.52 -31.58
N GLN A 155 -20.61 -0.43 -30.80
CA GLN A 155 -19.64 0.65 -31.00
C GLN A 155 -18.24 0.20 -30.60
N SER A 156 -17.25 0.54 -31.42
CA SER A 156 -15.85 0.27 -31.07
C SER A 156 -15.37 1.19 -29.96
N VAL A 157 -14.39 0.74 -29.17
CA VAL A 157 -13.75 1.54 -28.12
C VAL A 157 -13.24 2.87 -28.68
N TYR A 158 -12.68 2.86 -29.89
CA TYR A 158 -12.25 4.06 -30.59
C TYR A 158 -13.40 5.04 -30.82
N ALA A 159 -14.53 4.56 -31.38
CA ALA A 159 -15.69 5.40 -31.64
C ALA A 159 -16.28 5.98 -30.34
N ILE A 160 -16.33 5.20 -29.29
CA ILE A 160 -16.79 5.65 -27.97
C ILE A 160 -15.91 6.80 -27.47
N LEU A 161 -14.58 6.67 -27.51
CA LEU A 161 -13.67 7.73 -27.05
C LEU A 161 -13.71 8.98 -27.91
N GLN A 162 -13.96 8.86 -29.21
CA GLN A 162 -14.13 10.01 -30.09
C GLN A 162 -15.42 10.80 -29.82
N ASN A 163 -16.50 10.09 -29.52
CA ASN A 163 -17.81 10.69 -29.25
C ASN A 163 -17.98 11.17 -27.80
N HIS A 164 -17.11 10.71 -26.89
CA HIS A 164 -17.16 10.99 -25.45
C HIS A 164 -15.82 11.55 -24.96
N PRO A 165 -15.47 12.80 -25.32
CA PRO A 165 -14.20 13.42 -24.92
C PRO A 165 -14.07 13.61 -23.40
N GLU A 166 -15.18 13.54 -22.66
CA GLU A 166 -15.19 13.52 -21.18
C GLU A 166 -14.50 12.29 -20.61
N ILE A 167 -14.38 11.19 -21.37
CA ILE A 167 -13.60 10.02 -21.00
C ILE A 167 -12.12 10.29 -21.23
N ASN A 168 -11.43 10.75 -20.20
CA ASN A 168 -10.01 11.07 -20.26
C ASN A 168 -9.14 9.80 -20.15
N LEU A 169 -9.34 8.85 -21.06
CA LEU A 169 -8.58 7.60 -21.15
C LEU A 169 -8.08 7.39 -22.59
N THR A 170 -6.94 6.71 -22.71
CA THR A 170 -6.50 6.22 -24.02
C THR A 170 -7.22 4.94 -24.40
N GLU A 171 -7.33 4.67 -25.69
CA GLU A 171 -7.92 3.42 -26.20
C GLU A 171 -7.26 2.18 -25.59
N LYS A 172 -5.93 2.15 -25.54
CA LYS A 172 -5.15 1.08 -24.92
C LYS A 172 -5.50 0.89 -23.44
N THR A 173 -5.68 1.98 -22.70
CA THR A 173 -6.04 1.93 -21.28
C THR A 173 -7.45 1.38 -21.10
N LEU A 174 -8.39 1.78 -21.93
CA LEU A 174 -9.78 1.31 -21.82
C LEU A 174 -9.90 -0.17 -22.16
N TYR A 175 -9.18 -0.65 -23.20
CA TYR A 175 -9.08 -2.09 -23.49
C TYR A 175 -8.50 -2.87 -22.32
N HIS A 176 -7.40 -2.40 -21.77
CA HIS A 176 -6.77 -3.04 -20.60
C HIS A 176 -7.74 -3.14 -19.40
N TYR A 177 -8.50 -2.09 -19.12
CA TYR A 177 -9.50 -2.11 -18.03
C TYR A 177 -10.63 -3.10 -18.29
N ILE A 178 -11.04 -3.27 -19.54
CA ILE A 178 -12.06 -4.27 -19.92
C ILE A 178 -11.48 -5.68 -19.76
N GLU A 179 -10.25 -5.91 -20.20
CA GLU A 179 -9.54 -7.20 -20.11
C GLU A 179 -9.32 -7.62 -18.64
N GLU A 180 -8.91 -6.69 -17.78
CA GLU A 180 -8.74 -6.93 -16.34
C GLU A 180 -10.07 -7.06 -15.58
N GLY A 181 -11.20 -6.93 -16.26
CA GLY A 181 -12.52 -7.12 -15.66
C GLY A 181 -12.98 -6.00 -14.73
N VAL A 182 -12.37 -4.82 -14.86
CA VAL A 182 -12.65 -3.65 -14.02
C VAL A 182 -14.14 -3.26 -14.04
N PHE A 183 -14.81 -3.47 -15.15
CA PHE A 183 -16.22 -3.12 -15.36
C PHE A 183 -17.17 -4.32 -15.25
N GLN A 184 -16.74 -5.45 -14.71
CA GLN A 184 -17.60 -6.65 -14.55
C GLN A 184 -18.87 -6.34 -13.77
N ASN A 185 -18.77 -5.55 -12.71
CA ASN A 185 -19.93 -5.12 -11.92
C ASN A 185 -20.92 -4.22 -12.70
N ALA A 186 -20.47 -3.63 -13.82
CA ALA A 186 -21.32 -2.89 -14.75
C ALA A 186 -21.75 -3.75 -15.94
N GLY A 187 -21.44 -5.05 -15.95
CA GLY A 187 -21.82 -5.98 -17.02
C GLY A 187 -21.04 -5.81 -18.32
N VAL A 188 -19.84 -5.22 -18.26
CA VAL A 188 -18.91 -5.14 -19.40
C VAL A 188 -17.88 -6.26 -19.24
N SER A 189 -17.72 -7.07 -20.27
CA SER A 189 -16.73 -8.15 -20.33
C SER A 189 -16.00 -8.14 -21.67
N ILE A 190 -14.91 -8.90 -21.77
CA ILE A 190 -14.11 -9.07 -23.00
C ILE A 190 -15.00 -9.50 -24.19
N THR A 191 -16.03 -10.30 -23.94
CA THR A 191 -16.95 -10.75 -24.99
C THR A 191 -17.67 -9.59 -25.72
N CYS A 192 -17.83 -8.44 -25.04
CA CYS A 192 -18.42 -7.25 -25.68
C CYS A 192 -17.48 -6.59 -26.70
N THR A 193 -16.16 -6.85 -26.61
CA THR A 193 -15.14 -6.25 -27.49
C THR A 193 -14.62 -7.23 -28.55
N VAL A 194 -14.58 -8.53 -28.24
CA VAL A 194 -14.03 -9.58 -29.12
C VAL A 194 -14.93 -9.84 -30.35
N SER A 195 -16.21 -9.63 -30.22
CA SER A 195 -17.17 -9.81 -31.35
C SER A 195 -16.84 -8.92 -32.56
N TYR A 196 -16.16 -7.79 -32.33
CA TYR A 196 -15.83 -6.84 -33.40
C TYR A 196 -14.47 -7.11 -34.08
N THR A 197 -13.49 -7.65 -33.37
CA THR A 197 -12.19 -7.96 -33.93
C THR A 197 -12.22 -9.20 -34.82
N HIS A 198 -13.09 -10.16 -34.51
CA HIS A 198 -13.22 -11.39 -35.31
C HIS A 198 -13.92 -11.17 -36.64
N LEU A 199 -14.86 -10.21 -36.72
CA LEU A 199 -15.53 -9.86 -37.98
C LEU A 199 -14.60 -9.15 -38.97
N ARG A 200 -13.65 -8.36 -38.53
CA ARG A 200 -12.67 -7.71 -39.41
C ARG A 200 -11.58 -8.65 -39.94
N ALA A 201 -11.30 -9.75 -39.28
CA ALA A 201 -10.30 -10.72 -39.74
C ALA A 201 -10.80 -11.60 -40.91
N HIS A 202 -12.09 -11.63 -41.16
CA HIS A 202 -12.72 -12.39 -42.27
C HIS A 202 -13.06 -11.56 -43.50
N GLU A 203 -12.88 -10.22 -43.44
CA GLU A 203 -13.06 -9.38 -44.63
C GLU A 203 -11.72 -9.01 -45.26
N THR A 204 -10.93 -10.00 -45.66
CA THR A 204 -9.99 -9.80 -46.76
C THR A 204 -10.73 -10.13 -48.04
N PRO A 205 -11.02 -9.19 -48.95
CA PRO A 205 -11.50 -9.50 -50.24
C PRO A 205 -10.41 -10.26 -51.00
N GLU A 206 -10.64 -11.52 -51.32
CA GLU A 206 -9.88 -12.20 -52.31
C GLU A 206 -10.11 -11.47 -53.65
N HIS A 207 -9.09 -10.79 -54.09
CA HIS A 207 -9.07 -10.21 -55.43
C HIS A 207 -8.77 -11.26 -56.47
N LEU A 208 -9.69 -11.40 -57.36
CA LEU A 208 -9.55 -11.77 -58.77
C LEU A 208 -8.30 -11.15 -59.42
#